data_ac39fe318ff4a7476af40c68229b1396
#
_entry.id   ac39fe318ff4a7476af40c68229b1396
#
_cell.length_a   1.000
_cell.length_b   1.000
_cell.length_c   1.000
_cell.angle_alpha   90.00
_cell.angle_beta   90.00
_cell.angle_gamma   90.00
#
_symmetry.space_group_name_H-M   'P 1'
#
loop_
_entity.id
_entity.type
_entity.pdbx_description
1 polymer ?
#
loop_
_entity_poly.entity_id
_entity_poly.type
_entity_poly.pdbx_seq_one_letter_code
_entity_poly.pdbx_strand_id
1 'polypeptide(L)'
;MLKYTNKKCNIIFVMLFCSVISIFAADAVRIKDIVTICGIRENQLTGIGLVVGLSGKGDSDKFGLTRKMLHNLTENYGFSLSEEDLKSKNVAAVMVTAKVSGFLRIGDNVNVTLSSIGDAKSLEGGILLQTALKGADGKIYAAAGGRLITGKKGSGTESTGSIPNGALVEQNIVSDFINDGKLSLSLKQPDFTTANAIKTAIVEMNDNLKAEAIDAGLIEITLDDESKKDTISFLSQLELLTITPDFSAAVVIDKKSGMIVSGGNVVIQECSVSTVNVSVNVGKKGKKNDSNFKIKATTVDELVSMLNQTNISTDEIVALLEAIHQIGALNAKLIVQ
;
A
#
# COMPACT_ATOMS: atom_id res chain seq x y z
N MET A 1 -29.58 32.09 55.67
CA MET A 1 -30.01 31.14 54.60
C MET A 1 -29.57 31.50 53.14
N LEU A 2 -28.94 32.64 52.91
CA LEU A 2 -28.59 33.15 51.58
C LEU A 2 -27.17 32.78 51.10
N LYS A 3 -26.32 32.14 51.91
CA LYS A 3 -24.94 31.74 51.49
C LYS A 3 -24.82 30.34 50.87
N TYR A 4 -25.86 29.52 50.97
CA TYR A 4 -25.82 28.14 50.46
C TYR A 4 -26.31 27.99 49.01
N THR A 5 -27.08 28.93 48.51
CA THR A 5 -27.61 28.92 47.12
C THR A 5 -26.59 29.32 46.09
N ASN A 6 -25.64 30.23 46.40
CA ASN A 6 -24.59 30.64 45.45
C ASN A 6 -23.52 29.57 45.16
N LYS A 7 -23.24 28.67 46.12
CA LYS A 7 -22.27 27.57 45.88
C LYS A 7 -22.81 26.48 44.95
N LYS A 8 -24.11 26.17 45.06
CA LYS A 8 -24.73 25.19 44.16
C LYS A 8 -24.89 25.73 42.72
N CYS A 9 -25.16 27.02 42.55
CA CYS A 9 -25.27 27.65 41.24
C CYS A 9 -23.92 27.71 40.51
N ASN A 10 -22.81 27.99 41.23
CA ASN A 10 -21.47 27.96 40.65
C ASN A 10 -21.00 26.55 40.29
N ILE A 11 -21.37 25.52 41.05
CA ILE A 11 -21.01 24.12 40.74
C ILE A 11 -21.79 23.64 39.51
N ILE A 12 -23.05 24.01 39.37
CA ILE A 12 -23.86 23.68 38.19
C ILE A 12 -23.34 24.41 36.94
N PHE A 13 -22.90 25.67 37.06
CA PHE A 13 -22.32 26.44 35.97
C PHE A 13 -20.94 25.88 35.50
N VAL A 14 -20.11 25.43 36.44
CA VAL A 14 -18.83 24.77 36.15
C VAL A 14 -19.07 23.37 35.55
N MET A 15 -20.06 22.60 36.00
CA MET A 15 -20.43 21.32 35.36
C MET A 15 -21.03 21.50 33.95
N LEU A 16 -21.83 22.57 33.76
CA LEU A 16 -22.40 22.87 32.45
C LEU A 16 -21.32 23.37 31.46
N PHE A 17 -20.29 24.06 31.94
CA PHE A 17 -19.16 24.53 31.10
C PHE A 17 -18.20 23.40 30.77
N CYS A 18 -18.04 22.37 31.60
CA CYS A 18 -17.25 21.18 31.31
C CYS A 18 -17.92 20.22 30.28
N SER A 19 -19.25 20.27 30.12
CA SER A 19 -19.97 19.39 29.21
C SER A 19 -20.00 19.91 27.77
N VAL A 20 -19.52 21.12 27.47
CA VAL A 20 -19.53 21.73 26.13
C VAL A 20 -18.19 21.54 25.41
N ILE A 21 -17.16 20.99 26.06
CA ILE A 21 -15.91 20.59 25.40
C ILE A 21 -16.05 19.13 24.94
N SER A 22 -17.09 18.83 24.16
CA SER A 22 -17.01 17.76 23.18
C SER A 22 -16.15 18.31 22.04
N ILE A 23 -14.83 18.27 22.25
CA ILE A 23 -13.85 18.48 21.21
C ILE A 23 -14.24 17.50 20.10
N PHE A 24 -14.64 17.99 18.95
CA PHE A 24 -14.53 17.27 17.71
C PHE A 24 -13.07 16.81 17.64
N ALA A 25 -12.80 15.59 18.03
CA ALA A 25 -11.57 14.92 17.70
C ALA A 25 -11.60 14.79 16.16
N ALA A 26 -11.12 15.80 15.47
CA ALA A 26 -10.77 15.66 14.07
C ALA A 26 -9.81 14.47 14.03
N ASP A 27 -10.05 13.50 13.14
CA ASP A 27 -9.23 12.30 13.01
C ASP A 27 -7.80 12.71 12.65
N ALA A 28 -6.99 12.93 13.70
CA ALA A 28 -5.59 13.31 13.54
C ALA A 28 -4.79 12.08 13.09
N VAL A 29 -4.13 12.21 11.94
CA VAL A 29 -3.32 11.15 11.32
C VAL A 29 -1.86 11.54 11.41
N ARG A 30 -0.98 10.57 11.70
CA ARG A 30 0.46 10.83 11.74
C ARG A 30 1.00 11.04 10.33
N ILE A 31 2.00 11.92 10.20
CA ILE A 31 2.63 12.21 8.91
C ILE A 31 3.14 10.92 8.24
N LYS A 32 3.77 10.01 8.97
CA LYS A 32 4.28 8.72 8.42
C LYS A 32 3.21 7.84 7.77
N ASP A 33 1.95 7.97 8.18
CA ASP A 33 0.87 7.15 7.65
C ASP A 33 0.40 7.65 6.26
N ILE A 34 0.65 8.94 5.95
CA ILE A 34 0.16 9.62 4.74
C ILE A 34 1.26 10.08 3.77
N VAL A 35 2.53 10.07 4.20
CA VAL A 35 3.67 10.41 3.33
C VAL A 35 4.63 9.25 3.15
N THR A 36 5.51 9.38 2.17
CA THR A 36 6.68 8.53 1.95
C THR A 36 7.90 9.44 1.83
N ILE A 37 9.00 9.09 2.45
CA ILE A 37 10.27 9.83 2.30
C ILE A 37 10.85 9.48 0.94
N CYS A 38 11.09 10.47 0.10
CA CYS A 38 11.73 10.28 -1.20
C CYS A 38 13.16 9.76 -1.03
N GLY A 39 13.60 8.88 -1.94
CA GLY A 39 14.90 8.22 -1.84
C GLY A 39 14.86 6.90 -1.07
N ILE A 40 13.89 6.69 -0.16
CA ILE A 40 13.66 5.40 0.49
C ILE A 40 12.75 4.57 -0.41
N ARG A 41 13.31 3.54 -1.04
CA ARG A 41 12.55 2.67 -1.93
C ARG A 41 12.94 1.20 -1.74
N GLU A 42 12.02 0.33 -2.06
CA GLU A 42 12.34 -1.07 -2.27
C GLU A 42 13.06 -1.24 -3.61
N ASN A 43 14.17 -1.95 -3.60
CA ASN A 43 14.88 -2.35 -4.80
C ASN A 43 14.62 -3.83 -5.07
N GLN A 44 14.76 -4.22 -6.33
CA GLN A 44 14.65 -5.61 -6.73
C GLN A 44 16.01 -6.10 -7.20
N LEU A 45 16.49 -7.17 -6.59
CA LEU A 45 17.67 -7.89 -7.05
C LEU A 45 17.23 -9.07 -7.90
N THR A 46 18.00 -9.36 -8.96
CA THR A 46 17.73 -10.46 -9.86
C THR A 46 18.99 -11.25 -10.16
N GLY A 47 18.83 -12.56 -10.39
CA GLY A 47 19.92 -13.45 -10.80
C GLY A 47 19.39 -14.64 -11.56
N ILE A 48 20.26 -15.32 -12.29
CA ILE A 48 19.96 -16.59 -12.95
C ILE A 48 20.76 -17.67 -12.25
N GLY A 49 20.06 -18.69 -11.74
CA GLY A 49 20.64 -19.77 -10.97
C GLY A 49 20.26 -21.15 -11.49
N LEU A 50 20.86 -22.16 -10.86
CA LEU A 50 20.54 -23.56 -11.11
C LEU A 50 19.93 -24.17 -9.86
N VAL A 51 18.79 -24.83 -10.04
CA VAL A 51 18.18 -25.68 -9.02
C VAL A 51 18.51 -27.15 -9.36
N VAL A 52 19.02 -27.85 -8.39
CA VAL A 52 19.43 -29.28 -8.50
C VAL A 52 18.56 -30.19 -7.66
N GLY A 53 18.57 -31.49 -7.92
CA GLY A 53 17.86 -32.48 -7.10
C GLY A 53 16.39 -32.68 -7.49
N LEU A 54 15.99 -32.38 -8.71
CA LEU A 54 14.58 -32.36 -9.16
C LEU A 54 14.00 -33.72 -9.55
N SER A 55 14.71 -34.83 -9.32
CA SER A 55 14.21 -36.19 -9.52
C SER A 55 13.49 -36.45 -10.86
N GLY A 56 14.08 -35.99 -11.98
CA GLY A 56 13.52 -36.12 -13.31
C GLY A 56 12.45 -35.09 -13.71
N LYS A 57 12.18 -34.09 -12.88
CA LYS A 57 11.20 -33.01 -13.14
C LYS A 57 11.84 -31.69 -13.62
N GLY A 58 13.18 -31.66 -13.73
CA GLY A 58 13.95 -30.51 -14.23
C GLY A 58 13.78 -30.27 -15.72
N ASP A 59 14.63 -29.38 -16.25
CA ASP A 59 14.61 -29.04 -17.67
C ASP A 59 14.95 -30.22 -18.56
N SER A 60 14.38 -30.20 -19.75
CA SER A 60 14.69 -31.22 -20.76
C SER A 60 16.09 -31.04 -21.36
N ASP A 61 16.64 -32.11 -21.91
CA ASP A 61 17.93 -32.08 -22.61
C ASP A 61 17.94 -31.14 -23.83
N LYS A 62 16.79 -30.65 -24.26
CA LYS A 62 16.66 -29.69 -25.39
C LYS A 62 16.88 -28.23 -24.94
N PHE A 63 16.76 -27.95 -23.64
CA PHE A 63 16.90 -26.58 -23.13
C PHE A 63 18.38 -26.21 -22.93
N GLY A 64 18.94 -25.54 -23.95
CA GLY A 64 20.38 -25.26 -24.05
C GLY A 64 20.95 -24.37 -22.93
N LEU A 65 20.15 -23.48 -22.32
CA LEU A 65 20.62 -22.61 -21.24
C LEU A 65 21.09 -23.43 -20.02
N THR A 66 20.27 -24.36 -19.56
CA THR A 66 20.60 -25.23 -18.40
C THR A 66 21.86 -26.04 -18.66
N ARG A 67 22.03 -26.58 -19.87
CA ARG A 67 23.26 -27.30 -20.22
C ARG A 67 24.49 -26.41 -20.21
N LYS A 68 24.39 -25.23 -20.81
CA LYS A 68 25.49 -24.25 -20.82
C LYS A 68 25.86 -23.78 -19.40
N MET A 69 24.90 -23.55 -18.57
CA MET A 69 25.14 -23.17 -17.16
C MET A 69 25.79 -24.32 -16.40
N LEU A 70 25.34 -25.56 -16.61
CA LEU A 70 25.92 -26.74 -15.97
C LEU A 70 27.36 -26.99 -16.46
N HIS A 71 27.63 -26.80 -17.74
CA HIS A 71 28.98 -26.87 -18.31
C HIS A 71 29.91 -25.84 -17.66
N ASN A 72 29.51 -24.56 -17.61
CA ASN A 72 30.30 -23.52 -16.95
C ASN A 72 30.54 -23.83 -15.45
N LEU A 73 29.53 -24.41 -14.78
CA LEU A 73 29.67 -24.80 -13.39
C LEU A 73 30.71 -25.92 -13.22
N THR A 74 30.66 -26.96 -14.05
CA THR A 74 31.62 -28.07 -13.99
C THR A 74 33.04 -27.62 -14.34
N GLU A 75 33.21 -26.71 -15.29
CA GLU A 75 34.51 -26.11 -15.59
C GLU A 75 35.07 -25.33 -14.41
N ASN A 76 34.25 -24.55 -13.72
CA ASN A 76 34.66 -23.82 -12.50
C ASN A 76 35.14 -24.74 -11.38
N TYR A 77 34.68 -26.00 -11.35
CA TYR A 77 35.15 -27.03 -10.43
C TYR A 77 36.30 -27.90 -10.99
N GLY A 78 36.82 -27.56 -12.18
CA GLY A 78 37.95 -28.25 -12.81
C GLY A 78 37.58 -29.51 -13.61
N PHE A 79 36.30 -29.69 -13.92
CA PHE A 79 35.84 -30.81 -14.75
C PHE A 79 35.54 -30.31 -16.18
N SER A 80 36.29 -30.77 -17.14
CA SER A 80 36.02 -30.51 -18.58
C SER A 80 35.09 -31.58 -19.13
N LEU A 81 33.79 -31.32 -19.12
CA LEU A 81 32.78 -32.17 -19.71
C LEU A 81 32.23 -31.49 -20.97
N SER A 82 31.94 -32.21 -22.02
CA SER A 82 31.26 -31.64 -23.19
C SER A 82 29.79 -31.35 -22.89
N GLU A 83 29.19 -30.32 -23.51
CA GLU A 83 27.76 -30.04 -23.34
C GLU A 83 26.88 -31.24 -23.74
N GLU A 84 27.34 -32.12 -24.62
CA GLU A 84 26.61 -33.32 -25.06
C GLU A 84 26.57 -34.42 -23.99
N ASP A 85 27.57 -34.46 -23.11
CA ASP A 85 27.66 -35.44 -22.02
C ASP A 85 26.81 -35.02 -20.81
N LEU A 86 26.40 -33.73 -20.76
CA LEU A 86 25.63 -33.17 -19.67
C LEU A 86 24.12 -33.34 -19.88
N LYS A 87 23.63 -34.58 -19.76
CA LYS A 87 22.19 -34.89 -19.83
C LYS A 87 21.64 -35.09 -18.43
N SER A 88 20.86 -34.17 -17.95
CA SER A 88 20.25 -34.32 -16.64
C SER A 88 18.89 -33.62 -16.56
N LYS A 89 17.85 -34.41 -16.28
CA LYS A 89 16.51 -33.92 -15.97
C LYS A 89 16.36 -33.59 -14.49
N ASN A 90 17.47 -33.59 -13.74
CA ASN A 90 17.47 -33.28 -12.29
C ASN A 90 17.86 -31.83 -12.02
N VAL A 91 18.08 -31.03 -13.07
CA VAL A 91 18.50 -29.61 -12.96
C VAL A 91 17.55 -28.73 -13.75
N ALA A 92 17.32 -27.54 -13.23
CA ALA A 92 16.55 -26.51 -13.91
C ALA A 92 17.21 -25.12 -13.78
N ALA A 93 17.20 -24.38 -14.87
CA ALA A 93 17.55 -22.96 -14.84
C ALA A 93 16.39 -22.13 -14.28
N VAL A 94 16.67 -21.26 -13.34
CA VAL A 94 15.68 -20.44 -12.66
C VAL A 94 16.07 -18.97 -12.64
N MET A 95 15.05 -18.09 -12.74
CA MET A 95 15.16 -16.70 -12.38
C MET A 95 14.97 -16.59 -10.86
N VAL A 96 15.90 -15.95 -10.21
CA VAL A 96 15.90 -15.71 -8.76
C VAL A 96 15.68 -14.22 -8.55
N THR A 97 14.70 -13.88 -7.74
CA THR A 97 14.36 -12.49 -7.42
C THR A 97 14.29 -12.30 -5.91
N ALA A 98 14.79 -11.16 -5.43
CA ALA A 98 14.65 -10.73 -4.05
C ALA A 98 14.21 -9.27 -3.99
N LYS A 99 13.24 -8.95 -3.15
CA LYS A 99 12.88 -7.58 -2.79
C LYS A 99 13.71 -7.16 -1.60
N VAL A 100 14.35 -6.03 -1.70
CA VAL A 100 15.28 -5.52 -0.68
C VAL A 100 14.93 -4.09 -0.30
N SER A 101 14.87 -3.81 1.00
CA SER A 101 14.70 -2.45 1.50
C SER A 101 16.00 -1.65 1.33
N GLY A 102 15.89 -0.32 1.39
CA GLY A 102 17.05 0.57 1.30
C GLY A 102 17.90 0.66 2.58
N PHE A 103 17.69 -0.22 3.56
CA PHE A 103 18.38 -0.18 4.86
C PHE A 103 19.11 -1.48 5.20
N LEU A 104 19.30 -2.35 4.22
CA LEU A 104 19.96 -3.64 4.45
C LEU A 104 21.46 -3.48 4.57
N ARG A 105 22.02 -4.24 5.49
CA ARG A 105 23.46 -4.29 5.79
C ARG A 105 24.04 -5.63 5.38
N ILE A 106 25.36 -5.64 5.24
CA ILE A 106 26.13 -6.88 5.05
C ILE A 106 25.81 -7.85 6.19
N GLY A 107 25.46 -9.08 5.82
CA GLY A 107 25.06 -10.13 6.75
C GLY A 107 23.56 -10.26 6.99
N ASP A 108 22.74 -9.31 6.50
CA ASP A 108 21.29 -9.44 6.56
C ASP A 108 20.80 -10.53 5.61
N ASN A 109 19.72 -11.19 6.01
CA ASN A 109 19.06 -12.21 5.20
C ASN A 109 17.78 -11.70 4.59
N VAL A 110 17.54 -12.04 3.33
CA VAL A 110 16.34 -11.66 2.59
C VAL A 110 15.67 -12.88 1.96
N ASN A 111 14.34 -12.80 1.83
CA ASN A 111 13.57 -13.84 1.18
C ASN A 111 13.80 -13.81 -0.33
N VAL A 112 13.85 -14.99 -0.94
CA VAL A 112 14.02 -15.14 -2.38
C VAL A 112 12.82 -15.85 -2.97
N THR A 113 12.44 -15.44 -4.17
CA THR A 113 11.45 -16.11 -5.01
C THR A 113 12.13 -16.61 -6.26
N LEU A 114 11.76 -17.81 -6.69
CA LEU A 114 12.31 -18.47 -7.86
C LEU A 114 11.22 -18.83 -8.84
N SER A 115 11.54 -18.72 -10.12
CA SER A 115 10.67 -19.14 -11.23
C SER A 115 11.50 -19.87 -12.27
N SER A 116 11.02 -21.03 -12.74
CA SER A 116 11.69 -21.74 -13.84
C SER A 116 11.70 -20.88 -15.09
N ILE A 117 12.86 -20.82 -15.77
CA ILE A 117 13.01 -20.15 -17.07
C ILE A 117 12.81 -21.17 -18.20
N GLY A 118 13.15 -22.43 -17.91
CA GLY A 118 13.10 -23.52 -18.87
C GLY A 118 11.75 -24.25 -18.89
N ASP A 119 11.82 -25.50 -19.29
CA ASP A 119 10.68 -26.41 -19.41
C ASP A 119 10.56 -27.41 -18.24
N ALA A 120 11.13 -27.08 -17.11
CA ALA A 120 11.03 -27.87 -15.89
C ALA A 120 9.57 -28.02 -15.43
N LYS A 121 9.18 -29.26 -15.13
CA LYS A 121 7.82 -29.60 -14.72
C LYS A 121 7.53 -29.22 -13.28
N SER A 122 8.54 -29.26 -12.41
CA SER A 122 8.41 -28.92 -11.00
C SER A 122 9.79 -28.64 -10.40
N LEU A 123 9.81 -27.67 -9.47
CA LEU A 123 10.98 -27.34 -8.65
C LEU A 123 10.91 -27.97 -7.26
N GLU A 124 9.93 -28.84 -7.00
CA GLU A 124 9.68 -29.46 -5.71
C GLU A 124 10.88 -30.28 -5.23
N GLY A 125 11.28 -30.05 -3.97
CA GLY A 125 12.41 -30.75 -3.33
C GLY A 125 13.78 -30.28 -3.78
N GLY A 126 13.85 -29.35 -4.73
CA GLY A 126 15.09 -28.83 -5.27
C GLY A 126 15.87 -27.95 -4.31
N ILE A 127 17.16 -27.79 -4.60
CA ILE A 127 18.10 -26.94 -3.90
C ILE A 127 18.68 -25.95 -4.90
N LEU A 128 18.57 -24.65 -4.61
CA LEU A 128 19.21 -23.60 -5.38
C LEU A 128 20.71 -23.61 -5.07
N LEU A 129 21.53 -23.70 -6.09
CA LEU A 129 22.97 -23.48 -5.97
C LEU A 129 23.25 -21.99 -5.74
N GLN A 130 24.42 -21.71 -5.15
CA GLN A 130 24.80 -20.33 -4.89
C GLN A 130 24.71 -19.48 -6.15
N THR A 131 23.90 -18.42 -6.07
CA THR A 131 23.50 -17.56 -7.17
C THR A 131 23.71 -16.12 -6.79
N ALA A 132 24.49 -15.39 -7.56
CA ALA A 132 24.68 -13.96 -7.37
C ALA A 132 23.44 -13.18 -7.79
N LEU A 133 22.95 -12.31 -6.91
CA LEU A 133 21.85 -11.40 -7.18
C LEU A 133 22.36 -10.00 -7.47
N LYS A 134 21.95 -9.45 -8.62
CA LYS A 134 22.40 -8.14 -9.11
C LYS A 134 21.29 -7.11 -9.01
N GLY A 135 21.67 -5.88 -8.73
CA GLY A 135 20.82 -4.71 -8.86
C GLY A 135 20.69 -4.23 -10.32
N ALA A 136 19.89 -3.21 -10.54
CA ALA A 136 19.71 -2.59 -11.86
C ALA A 136 20.99 -1.96 -12.41
N ASP A 137 21.94 -1.62 -11.55
CA ASP A 137 23.29 -1.10 -11.89
C ASP A 137 24.27 -2.20 -12.32
N GLY A 138 23.86 -3.47 -12.28
CA GLY A 138 24.67 -4.64 -12.64
C GLY A 138 25.63 -5.13 -11.53
N LYS A 139 25.69 -4.46 -10.37
CA LYS A 139 26.52 -4.89 -9.25
C LYS A 139 25.85 -6.01 -8.47
N ILE A 140 26.66 -6.87 -7.86
CA ILE A 140 26.21 -7.95 -6.99
C ILE A 140 26.00 -7.40 -5.60
N TYR A 141 24.79 -7.58 -5.05
CA TYR A 141 24.41 -7.12 -3.72
C TYR A 141 24.14 -8.26 -2.75
N ALA A 142 23.77 -9.44 -3.24
CA ALA A 142 23.49 -10.59 -2.40
C ALA A 142 23.85 -11.90 -3.10
N ALA A 143 24.03 -12.94 -2.31
CA ALA A 143 24.21 -14.32 -2.78
C ALA A 143 23.06 -15.17 -2.25
N ALA A 144 22.29 -15.80 -3.17
CA ALA A 144 21.16 -16.65 -2.86
C ALA A 144 21.49 -18.14 -2.97
N GLY A 145 20.89 -18.96 -2.10
CA GLY A 145 21.03 -20.42 -2.16
C GLY A 145 20.16 -21.09 -1.10
N GLY A 146 19.96 -22.40 -1.23
CA GLY A 146 19.24 -23.15 -0.23
C GLY A 146 18.09 -24.00 -0.76
N ARG A 147 17.36 -24.63 0.15
CA ARG A 147 16.26 -25.54 -0.18
C ARG A 147 14.98 -24.78 -0.51
N LEU A 148 14.33 -25.15 -1.60
CA LEU A 148 13.09 -24.55 -2.05
C LEU A 148 11.87 -25.05 -1.27
N ILE A 149 10.95 -24.12 -1.06
CA ILE A 149 9.57 -24.38 -0.67
C ILE A 149 8.71 -24.05 -1.90
N THR A 150 8.02 -25.03 -2.45
CA THR A 150 7.14 -24.87 -3.60
C THR A 150 5.67 -24.88 -3.20
N GLY A 151 4.79 -24.45 -4.10
CA GLY A 151 3.34 -24.56 -3.90
C GLY A 151 2.86 -26.01 -3.84
N LYS A 152 1.58 -26.21 -3.49
CA LYS A 152 0.98 -27.54 -3.43
C LYS A 152 0.98 -28.20 -4.82
N LYS A 153 1.25 -29.51 -4.84
CA LYS A 153 1.18 -30.33 -6.05
C LYS A 153 -0.20 -30.21 -6.70
N GLY A 154 -0.21 -29.98 -8.02
CA GLY A 154 -1.45 -29.81 -8.79
C GLY A 154 -2.06 -28.41 -8.75
N SER A 155 -1.43 -27.42 -8.11
CA SER A 155 -1.92 -26.04 -8.07
C SER A 155 -1.50 -25.18 -9.28
N GLY A 156 -0.72 -25.75 -10.22
CA GLY A 156 -0.14 -25.00 -11.34
C GLY A 156 1.04 -24.09 -10.96
N THR A 157 1.44 -24.06 -9.69
CA THR A 157 2.56 -23.23 -9.18
C THR A 157 3.80 -24.06 -8.85
N GLU A 158 3.91 -25.26 -9.39
CA GLU A 158 5.04 -26.18 -9.13
C GLU A 158 6.36 -25.71 -9.76
N SER A 159 6.29 -24.84 -10.78
CA SER A 159 7.44 -24.22 -11.45
C SER A 159 7.97 -22.95 -10.74
N THR A 160 7.35 -22.59 -9.61
CA THR A 160 7.78 -21.48 -8.76
C THR A 160 8.08 -21.98 -7.35
N GLY A 161 8.94 -21.25 -6.64
CA GLY A 161 9.28 -21.57 -5.26
C GLY A 161 9.78 -20.35 -4.51
N SER A 162 9.92 -20.50 -3.20
CA SER A 162 10.53 -19.49 -2.35
C SER A 162 11.55 -20.12 -1.41
N ILE A 163 12.52 -19.34 -0.99
CA ILE A 163 13.48 -19.71 0.04
C ILE A 163 13.43 -18.60 1.09
N PRO A 164 12.78 -18.82 2.23
CA PRO A 164 12.80 -17.86 3.34
C PRO A 164 14.23 -17.64 3.81
N ASN A 165 14.64 -16.37 3.96
CA ASN A 165 16.01 -15.99 4.31
C ASN A 165 17.07 -16.62 3.38
N GLY A 166 16.71 -16.82 2.12
CA GLY A 166 17.52 -17.59 1.16
C GLY A 166 18.65 -16.81 0.50
N ALA A 167 18.76 -15.51 0.71
CA ALA A 167 19.89 -14.73 0.23
C ALA A 167 20.53 -13.96 1.36
N LEU A 168 21.87 -13.98 1.37
CA LEU A 168 22.74 -13.19 2.26
C LEU A 168 23.17 -11.93 1.54
N VAL A 169 23.02 -10.78 2.19
CA VAL A 169 23.47 -9.49 1.68
C VAL A 169 24.98 -9.37 1.80
N GLU A 170 25.67 -9.15 0.69
CA GLU A 170 27.13 -9.05 0.58
C GLU A 170 27.62 -7.59 0.46
N GLN A 171 26.73 -6.68 0.09
CA GLN A 171 27.02 -5.25 0.01
C GLN A 171 25.90 -4.44 0.64
N ASN A 172 26.24 -3.36 1.34
CA ASN A 172 25.26 -2.47 1.94
C ASN A 172 24.35 -1.88 0.86
N ILE A 173 23.04 -1.94 1.11
CA ILE A 173 22.02 -1.26 0.31
C ILE A 173 21.57 -0.07 1.13
N VAL A 174 22.11 1.10 0.79
CA VAL A 174 21.81 2.34 1.51
C VAL A 174 20.94 3.24 0.64
N SER A 175 19.85 3.69 1.19
CA SER A 175 19.02 4.73 0.56
C SER A 175 19.63 6.10 0.86
N ASP A 176 19.85 6.89 -0.17
CA ASP A 176 20.22 8.29 -0.05
C ASP A 176 18.93 9.12 -0.12
N PHE A 177 18.45 9.57 1.03
CA PHE A 177 17.19 10.29 1.19
C PHE A 177 17.38 11.76 1.58
N ILE A 178 18.63 12.20 1.77
CA ILE A 178 19.00 13.59 1.97
C ILE A 178 19.88 14.03 0.82
N ASN A 179 19.39 14.93 0.00
CA ASN A 179 20.13 15.50 -1.12
C ASN A 179 20.40 16.98 -0.85
N ASP A 180 21.64 17.39 -0.85
CA ASP A 180 22.07 18.78 -0.62
C ASP A 180 21.48 19.43 0.66
N GLY A 181 21.32 18.61 1.72
CA GLY A 181 20.75 19.06 2.99
C GLY A 181 19.23 19.24 2.96
N LYS A 182 18.56 18.72 1.93
CA LYS A 182 17.13 18.72 1.79
C LYS A 182 16.55 17.32 1.93
N LEU A 183 15.42 17.22 2.61
CA LEU A 183 14.58 16.03 2.71
C LEU A 183 13.31 16.28 1.91
N SER A 184 12.94 15.34 1.08
CA SER A 184 11.69 15.41 0.29
C SER A 184 10.68 14.39 0.78
N LEU A 185 9.46 14.84 1.02
CA LEU A 185 8.31 14.01 1.40
C LEU A 185 7.32 13.95 0.24
N SER A 186 6.90 12.76 -0.12
CA SER A 186 5.85 12.53 -1.12
C SER A 186 4.56 12.10 -0.44
N LEU A 187 3.46 12.82 -0.69
CA LEU A 187 2.14 12.41 -0.22
C LEU A 187 1.66 11.18 -0.98
N LYS A 188 1.13 10.18 -0.27
CA LYS A 188 0.52 8.98 -0.88
C LYS A 188 -0.72 9.32 -1.71
N GLN A 189 -1.45 10.34 -1.30
CA GLN A 189 -2.58 10.92 -2.03
C GLN A 189 -2.34 12.43 -2.16
N PRO A 190 -2.04 12.94 -3.37
CA PRO A 190 -1.77 14.36 -3.59
C PRO A 190 -2.99 15.21 -3.27
N ASP A 191 -2.82 16.20 -2.36
CA ASP A 191 -3.83 17.18 -1.99
C ASP A 191 -3.17 18.47 -1.48
N PHE A 192 -3.60 19.62 -2.00
CA PHE A 192 -3.01 20.93 -1.68
C PHE A 192 -3.24 21.33 -0.22
N THR A 193 -4.43 21.07 0.31
CA THR A 193 -4.79 21.40 1.71
C THR A 193 -3.95 20.59 2.69
N THR A 194 -3.84 19.29 2.44
CA THR A 194 -3.03 18.37 3.25
C THR A 194 -1.54 18.71 3.15
N ALA A 195 -1.02 19.03 1.94
CA ALA A 195 0.37 19.44 1.75
C ALA A 195 0.70 20.72 2.55
N ASN A 196 -0.21 21.71 2.54
CA ASN A 196 -0.03 22.94 3.30
C ASN A 196 -0.15 22.68 4.83
N ALA A 197 -1.04 21.79 5.27
CA ALA A 197 -1.15 21.42 6.68
C ALA A 197 0.13 20.75 7.19
N ILE A 198 0.73 19.84 6.41
CA ILE A 198 2.02 19.21 6.73
C ILE A 198 3.13 20.26 6.83
N LYS A 199 3.23 21.14 5.81
CA LYS A 199 4.20 22.25 5.83
C LYS A 199 4.10 23.07 7.12
N THR A 200 2.88 23.47 7.47
CA THR A 200 2.63 24.28 8.67
C THR A 200 3.05 23.54 9.94
N ALA A 201 2.67 22.27 10.09
CA ALA A 201 3.04 21.44 11.24
C ALA A 201 4.57 21.25 11.37
N ILE A 202 5.30 21.17 10.27
CA ILE A 202 6.77 21.06 10.27
C ILE A 202 7.40 22.37 10.75
N VAL A 203 6.93 23.52 10.27
CA VAL A 203 7.44 24.83 10.70
C VAL A 203 7.11 25.09 12.19
N GLU A 204 5.92 24.72 12.63
CA GLU A 204 5.53 24.83 14.06
C GLU A 204 6.35 23.92 14.98
N MET A 205 6.86 22.78 14.47
CA MET A 205 7.73 21.88 15.24
C MET A 205 9.09 22.54 15.52
N ASN A 206 9.65 23.25 14.55
CA ASN A 206 10.94 23.93 14.67
C ASN A 206 11.01 25.12 13.70
N ASP A 207 11.05 26.34 14.26
CA ASP A 207 11.11 27.60 13.50
C ASP A 207 12.35 27.75 12.62
N ASN A 208 13.41 27.00 12.86
CA ASN A 208 14.65 27.03 12.07
C ASN A 208 14.57 26.18 10.79
N LEU A 209 13.54 25.34 10.68
CA LEU A 209 13.30 24.55 9.47
C LEU A 209 12.60 25.37 8.40
N LYS A 210 12.99 25.14 7.15
CA LYS A 210 12.28 25.68 6.01
C LYS A 210 11.57 24.54 5.30
N ALA A 211 10.25 24.53 5.36
CA ALA A 211 9.41 23.58 4.63
C ALA A 211 8.65 24.32 3.53
N GLU A 212 8.70 23.79 2.32
CA GLU A 212 8.01 24.33 1.14
C GLU A 212 7.19 23.22 0.48
N ALA A 213 5.91 23.46 0.27
CA ALA A 213 5.06 22.60 -0.54
C ALA A 213 5.29 23.00 -2.01
N ILE A 214 5.97 22.15 -2.77
CA ILE A 214 6.29 22.39 -4.19
C ILE A 214 5.04 22.19 -5.04
N ASP A 215 4.28 21.15 -4.73
CA ASP A 215 2.99 20.85 -5.37
C ASP A 215 2.06 20.10 -4.39
N ALA A 216 0.95 19.58 -4.88
CA ALA A 216 -0.02 18.82 -4.07
C ALA A 216 0.54 17.53 -3.48
N GLY A 217 1.63 17.00 -4.02
CA GLY A 217 2.21 15.72 -3.64
C GLY A 217 3.62 15.78 -3.09
N LEU A 218 4.32 16.91 -3.22
CA LEU A 218 5.74 17.01 -2.85
C LEU A 218 5.98 18.17 -1.88
N ILE A 219 6.64 17.86 -0.78
CA ILE A 219 7.08 18.81 0.23
C ILE A 219 8.58 18.68 0.39
N GLU A 220 9.32 19.77 0.23
CA GLU A 220 10.75 19.85 0.52
C GLU A 220 10.99 20.50 1.88
N ILE A 221 11.88 19.89 2.65
CA ILE A 221 12.32 20.39 3.96
C ILE A 221 13.81 20.63 3.87
N THR A 222 14.23 21.88 4.08
CA THR A 222 15.65 22.22 4.24
C THR A 222 16.03 22.03 5.70
N LEU A 223 16.95 21.10 5.93
CA LEU A 223 17.41 20.75 7.28
C LEU A 223 18.37 21.84 7.81
N ASP A 224 18.19 22.20 9.07
CA ASP A 224 19.14 23.02 9.81
C ASP A 224 20.38 22.18 10.22
N ASP A 225 21.40 22.84 10.76
CA ASP A 225 22.67 22.17 11.12
C ASP A 225 22.51 21.18 12.28
N GLU A 226 21.50 21.34 13.13
CA GLU A 226 21.19 20.43 14.22
C GLU A 226 20.50 19.17 13.68
N SER A 227 19.48 19.30 12.86
CA SER A 227 18.78 18.19 12.20
C SER A 227 19.68 17.39 11.25
N LYS A 228 20.70 18.04 10.63
CA LYS A 228 21.71 17.32 9.84
C LYS A 228 22.62 16.45 10.70
N LYS A 229 22.96 16.88 11.94
CA LYS A 229 23.80 16.11 12.85
C LYS A 229 23.09 14.89 13.42
N ASP A 230 21.81 15.02 13.74
CA ASP A 230 20.98 13.94 14.25
C ASP A 230 19.71 13.78 13.44
N THR A 231 19.90 13.32 12.21
CA THR A 231 18.81 13.10 11.24
C THR A 231 17.80 12.07 11.71
N ILE A 232 18.24 11.04 12.42
CA ILE A 232 17.33 9.97 12.88
C ILE A 232 16.38 10.50 13.94
N SER A 233 16.86 11.29 14.89
CA SER A 233 16.00 11.93 15.89
C SER A 233 15.01 12.88 15.26
N PHE A 234 15.45 13.69 14.29
CA PHE A 234 14.60 14.58 13.51
C PHE A 234 13.51 13.80 12.77
N LEU A 235 13.85 12.75 12.02
CA LEU A 235 12.89 11.94 11.30
C LEU A 235 11.88 11.28 12.24
N SER A 236 12.33 10.79 13.39
CA SER A 236 11.44 10.20 14.40
C SER A 236 10.40 11.21 14.91
N GLN A 237 10.79 12.47 15.16
CA GLN A 237 9.88 13.53 15.56
C GLN A 237 8.92 13.89 14.42
N LEU A 238 9.44 14.03 13.20
CA LEU A 238 8.65 14.31 12.00
C LEU A 238 7.57 13.25 11.74
N GLU A 239 7.91 11.97 11.88
CA GLU A 239 6.97 10.86 11.71
C GLU A 239 5.83 10.86 12.73
N LEU A 240 6.07 11.37 13.93
CA LEU A 240 5.09 11.44 15.02
C LEU A 240 4.16 12.65 14.93
N LEU A 241 4.50 13.65 14.13
CA LEU A 241 3.62 14.81 13.93
C LEU A 241 2.26 14.35 13.41
N THR A 242 1.22 14.94 13.98
CA THR A 242 -0.16 14.65 13.62
C THR A 242 -0.80 15.83 12.91
N ILE A 243 -1.52 15.56 11.85
CA ILE A 243 -2.32 16.55 11.12
C ILE A 243 -3.71 16.00 10.86
N THR A 244 -4.64 16.88 10.50
CA THR A 244 -5.94 16.50 9.96
C THR A 244 -5.87 16.60 8.45
N PRO A 245 -5.78 15.46 7.72
CA PRO A 245 -5.73 15.49 6.26
C PRO A 245 -7.11 15.80 5.68
N ASP A 246 -7.13 16.45 4.53
CA ASP A 246 -8.33 16.68 3.75
C ASP A 246 -8.47 15.58 2.69
N PHE A 247 -9.24 14.54 3.01
CA PHE A 247 -9.52 13.48 2.07
C PHE A 247 -10.84 13.76 1.35
N SER A 248 -10.80 13.73 0.02
CA SER A 248 -12.03 13.74 -0.74
C SER A 248 -12.90 12.54 -0.37
N ALA A 249 -14.14 12.80 -0.02
CA ALA A 249 -15.10 11.75 0.30
C ALA A 249 -15.20 10.75 -0.88
N ALA A 250 -15.24 9.46 -0.57
CA ALA A 250 -15.36 8.40 -1.55
C ALA A 250 -16.45 7.40 -1.17
N VAL A 251 -17.16 6.89 -2.17
CA VAL A 251 -18.08 5.77 -2.06
C VAL A 251 -17.57 4.63 -2.91
N VAL A 252 -17.30 3.48 -2.28
CA VAL A 252 -16.83 2.27 -2.95
C VAL A 252 -17.97 1.27 -2.98
N ILE A 253 -18.25 0.74 -4.16
CA ILE A 253 -19.29 -0.26 -4.40
C ILE A 253 -18.65 -1.51 -4.99
N ASP A 254 -18.78 -2.64 -4.32
CA ASP A 254 -18.47 -3.95 -4.88
C ASP A 254 -19.73 -4.61 -5.41
N LYS A 255 -19.87 -4.69 -6.74
CA LYS A 255 -21.05 -5.28 -7.39
C LYS A 255 -21.20 -6.78 -7.12
N LYS A 256 -20.10 -7.49 -6.87
CA LYS A 256 -20.15 -8.95 -6.64
C LYS A 256 -20.68 -9.30 -5.25
N SER A 257 -20.22 -8.59 -4.23
CA SER A 257 -20.65 -8.83 -2.85
C SER A 257 -21.85 -7.99 -2.44
N GLY A 258 -22.21 -6.96 -3.22
CA GLY A 258 -23.23 -5.98 -2.87
C GLY A 258 -22.83 -5.04 -1.74
N MET A 259 -21.53 -4.97 -1.41
CA MET A 259 -21.02 -4.13 -0.33
C MET A 259 -20.89 -2.68 -0.81
N ILE A 260 -21.45 -1.76 -0.01
CA ILE A 260 -21.33 -0.31 -0.22
C ILE A 260 -20.60 0.25 0.99
N VAL A 261 -19.46 0.91 0.75
CA VAL A 261 -18.66 1.55 1.79
C VAL A 261 -18.59 3.04 1.48
N SER A 262 -19.10 3.88 2.36
CA SER A 262 -18.94 5.33 2.28
C SER A 262 -17.90 5.79 3.28
N GLY A 263 -16.96 6.63 2.84
CA GLY A 263 -15.95 7.26 3.69
C GLY A 263 -16.38 8.66 4.09
N GLY A 264 -16.48 8.94 5.38
CA GLY A 264 -16.88 10.24 5.91
C GLY A 264 -18.38 10.57 5.72
N ASN A 265 -18.77 11.80 6.02
CA ASN A 265 -20.13 12.27 5.81
C ASN A 265 -20.34 12.65 4.33
N VAL A 266 -20.55 11.66 3.48
CA VAL A 266 -20.85 11.92 2.07
C VAL A 266 -22.25 12.52 1.94
N VAL A 267 -22.33 13.81 1.64
CA VAL A 267 -23.58 14.55 1.49
C VAL A 267 -24.11 14.42 0.07
N ILE A 268 -25.42 14.16 -0.05
CA ILE A 268 -26.15 14.17 -1.31
C ILE A 268 -26.89 15.49 -1.44
N GLN A 269 -26.70 16.19 -2.55
CA GLN A 269 -27.43 17.42 -2.86
C GLN A 269 -28.88 17.10 -3.26
N GLU A 270 -29.75 18.14 -3.22
CA GLU A 270 -31.15 17.99 -3.63
C GLU A 270 -31.25 17.43 -5.04
N CYS A 271 -31.82 16.25 -5.17
CA CYS A 271 -32.05 15.59 -6.45
C CYS A 271 -33.28 14.71 -6.44
N SER A 272 -33.77 14.39 -7.63
CA SER A 272 -34.82 13.41 -7.84
C SER A 272 -34.39 12.40 -8.88
N VAL A 273 -34.29 11.15 -8.48
CA VAL A 273 -33.92 10.02 -9.35
C VAL A 273 -35.01 8.98 -9.31
N SER A 274 -35.46 8.53 -10.47
CA SER A 274 -36.49 7.50 -10.61
C SER A 274 -35.96 6.35 -11.45
N THR A 275 -36.04 5.15 -10.90
CA THR A 275 -35.89 3.89 -11.65
C THR A 275 -37.24 3.28 -11.96
N VAL A 276 -37.28 2.14 -12.63
CA VAL A 276 -38.55 1.45 -12.97
C VAL A 276 -39.37 1.14 -11.73
N ASN A 277 -38.74 0.77 -10.63
CA ASN A 277 -39.39 0.30 -9.41
C ASN A 277 -39.36 1.32 -8.26
N VAL A 278 -38.46 2.30 -8.29
CA VAL A 278 -38.18 3.21 -7.16
C VAL A 278 -38.00 4.63 -7.62
N SER A 279 -38.64 5.56 -6.93
CA SER A 279 -38.42 7.00 -7.08
C SER A 279 -37.90 7.59 -5.77
N VAL A 280 -36.74 8.16 -5.80
CA VAL A 280 -36.05 8.77 -4.65
C VAL A 280 -35.98 10.27 -4.85
N ASN A 281 -36.48 11.02 -3.88
CA ASN A 281 -36.41 12.47 -3.83
C ASN A 281 -35.58 12.88 -2.58
N VAL A 282 -34.38 13.38 -2.79
CA VAL A 282 -33.51 13.88 -1.73
C VAL A 282 -33.74 15.37 -1.53
N GLY A 283 -34.00 15.83 -0.30
CA GLY A 283 -34.02 17.24 0.08
C GLY A 283 -35.26 18.05 -0.25
N LYS A 284 -36.15 17.65 -1.15
CA LYS A 284 -37.35 18.45 -1.52
C LYS A 284 -38.55 18.19 -0.62
N LYS A 285 -39.15 19.26 -0.07
CA LYS A 285 -40.47 19.25 0.54
C LYS A 285 -41.51 19.07 -0.57
N GLY A 286 -41.85 17.84 -0.94
CA GLY A 286 -42.87 17.57 -1.93
C GLY A 286 -44.31 17.72 -1.39
N LYS A 287 -45.25 18.13 -2.24
CA LYS A 287 -46.69 18.21 -1.97
C LYS A 287 -47.26 16.80 -1.66
N LYS A 288 -48.28 16.76 -0.83
CA LYS A 288 -48.84 15.62 -0.11
C LYS A 288 -49.50 14.48 -0.93
N ASN A 289 -49.38 14.40 -2.27
CA ASN A 289 -50.21 13.54 -3.12
C ASN A 289 -49.49 12.53 -4.02
N ASP A 290 -48.19 12.25 -3.81
CA ASP A 290 -47.53 11.23 -4.60
C ASP A 290 -47.20 9.99 -3.73
N SER A 291 -47.66 8.83 -4.23
CA SER A 291 -47.45 7.49 -3.67
C SER A 291 -45.99 7.00 -3.77
N ASN A 292 -45.04 7.88 -4.06
CA ASN A 292 -43.64 7.57 -4.17
C ASN A 292 -42.94 7.77 -2.83
N PHE A 293 -42.09 6.84 -2.47
CA PHE A 293 -41.28 6.88 -1.26
C PHE A 293 -40.47 8.20 -1.19
N LYS A 294 -40.74 9.01 -0.16
CA LYS A 294 -40.00 10.25 0.10
C LYS A 294 -38.88 9.93 1.09
N ILE A 295 -37.68 9.74 0.58
CA ILE A 295 -36.50 9.55 1.39
C ILE A 295 -35.96 10.94 1.74
N LYS A 296 -35.90 11.24 3.04
CA LYS A 296 -35.27 12.45 3.57
C LYS A 296 -33.85 12.11 4.02
N ALA A 297 -33.04 11.58 3.09
CA ALA A 297 -31.64 11.32 3.35
C ALA A 297 -30.83 12.53 2.94
N THR A 298 -29.90 12.94 3.78
CA THR A 298 -28.89 13.97 3.47
C THR A 298 -27.52 13.34 3.25
N THR A 299 -27.32 12.10 3.66
CA THR A 299 -26.08 11.35 3.50
C THR A 299 -26.30 10.04 2.75
N VAL A 300 -25.21 9.49 2.19
CA VAL A 300 -25.26 8.20 1.49
C VAL A 300 -25.67 7.09 2.45
N ASP A 301 -25.17 7.08 3.66
CA ASP A 301 -25.47 6.06 4.68
C ASP A 301 -26.95 6.04 5.05
N GLU A 302 -27.56 7.21 5.23
CA GLU A 302 -29.00 7.33 5.47
C GLU A 302 -29.78 6.82 4.27
N LEU A 303 -29.37 7.17 3.04
CA LEU A 303 -30.01 6.72 1.82
C LEU A 303 -29.95 5.19 1.68
N VAL A 304 -28.75 4.61 1.81
CA VAL A 304 -28.54 3.15 1.70
C VAL A 304 -29.32 2.41 2.80
N SER A 305 -29.30 2.91 4.03
CA SER A 305 -30.04 2.31 5.14
C SER A 305 -31.56 2.30 4.89
N MET A 306 -32.10 3.37 4.35
CA MET A 306 -33.52 3.48 4.00
C MET A 306 -33.89 2.57 2.82
N LEU A 307 -33.03 2.49 1.80
CA LEU A 307 -33.26 1.62 0.63
C LEU A 307 -33.20 0.14 1.02
N ASN A 308 -32.29 -0.26 1.90
CA ASN A 308 -32.21 -1.62 2.43
C ASN A 308 -33.48 -2.03 3.21
N GLN A 309 -34.13 -1.09 3.90
CA GLN A 309 -35.41 -1.36 4.60
C GLN A 309 -36.59 -1.60 3.65
N THR A 310 -36.46 -1.20 2.39
CA THR A 310 -37.54 -1.35 1.38
C THR A 310 -37.38 -2.59 0.51
N ASN A 311 -36.46 -3.51 0.84
CA ASN A 311 -36.17 -4.74 0.08
C ASN A 311 -35.82 -4.49 -1.41
N ILE A 312 -35.17 -3.39 -1.70
CA ILE A 312 -34.69 -3.07 -3.05
C ILE A 312 -33.45 -3.92 -3.31
N SER A 313 -33.29 -4.39 -4.55
CA SER A 313 -32.09 -5.16 -4.93
C SER A 313 -30.82 -4.30 -4.88
N THR A 314 -29.68 -4.93 -4.57
CA THR A 314 -28.40 -4.25 -4.52
C THR A 314 -28.04 -3.59 -5.84
N ASP A 315 -28.37 -4.25 -6.97
CA ASP A 315 -28.11 -3.71 -8.31
C ASP A 315 -28.91 -2.41 -8.56
N GLU A 316 -30.12 -2.30 -8.05
CA GLU A 316 -30.92 -1.07 -8.15
C GLU A 316 -30.38 0.04 -7.27
N ILE A 317 -29.85 -0.28 -6.07
CA ILE A 317 -29.18 0.69 -5.20
C ILE A 317 -27.93 1.23 -5.88
N VAL A 318 -27.13 0.36 -6.49
CA VAL A 318 -25.94 0.73 -7.26
C VAL A 318 -26.28 1.66 -8.41
N ALA A 319 -27.27 1.27 -9.24
CA ALA A 319 -27.73 2.08 -10.38
C ALA A 319 -28.23 3.48 -9.93
N LEU A 320 -28.86 3.53 -8.78
CA LEU A 320 -29.38 4.77 -8.20
C LEU A 320 -28.25 5.69 -7.73
N LEU A 321 -27.22 5.14 -7.07
CA LEU A 321 -26.03 5.88 -6.65
C LEU A 321 -25.19 6.34 -7.88
N GLU A 322 -25.06 5.50 -8.90
CA GLU A 322 -24.42 5.88 -10.17
C GLU A 322 -25.17 7.05 -10.84
N ALA A 323 -26.50 7.02 -10.88
CA ALA A 323 -27.30 8.09 -11.43
C ALA A 323 -27.17 9.40 -10.63
N ILE A 324 -27.18 9.33 -9.29
CA ILE A 324 -26.96 10.49 -8.41
C ILE A 324 -25.57 11.09 -8.64
N HIS A 325 -24.56 10.25 -8.85
CA HIS A 325 -23.21 10.70 -9.15
C HIS A 325 -23.12 11.36 -10.54
N GLN A 326 -23.75 10.78 -11.57
CA GLN A 326 -23.76 11.31 -12.93
C GLN A 326 -24.41 12.69 -13.05
N ILE A 327 -25.44 12.97 -12.28
CA ILE A 327 -26.07 14.30 -12.24
C ILE A 327 -25.30 15.30 -11.37
N GLY A 328 -24.17 14.88 -10.74
CA GLY A 328 -23.34 15.73 -9.89
C GLY A 328 -23.92 16.02 -8.50
N ALA A 329 -24.96 15.30 -8.09
CA ALA A 329 -25.60 15.50 -6.78
C ALA A 329 -24.84 14.77 -5.65
N LEU A 330 -23.92 13.86 -5.96
CA LEU A 330 -23.07 13.16 -5.00
C LEU A 330 -21.71 13.89 -4.87
N ASN A 331 -21.47 14.52 -3.73
CA ASN A 331 -20.19 15.18 -3.46
C ASN A 331 -19.13 14.18 -2.99
N ALA A 332 -18.88 13.16 -3.79
CA ALA A 332 -17.88 12.14 -3.50
C ALA A 332 -17.42 11.44 -4.78
N LYS A 333 -16.21 10.88 -4.73
CA LYS A 333 -15.71 10.01 -5.79
C LYS A 333 -16.42 8.67 -5.71
N LEU A 334 -17.07 8.24 -6.78
CA LEU A 334 -17.69 6.93 -6.87
C LEU A 334 -16.71 5.93 -7.49
N ILE A 335 -16.44 4.83 -6.80
CA ILE A 335 -15.55 3.75 -7.24
C ILE A 335 -16.40 2.47 -7.28
N VAL A 336 -16.54 1.88 -8.44
CA VAL A 336 -17.28 0.62 -8.65
C VAL A 336 -16.30 -0.47 -9.02
N GLN A 337 -16.34 -1.60 -8.28
CA GLN A 337 -15.46 -2.76 -8.45
C GLN A 337 -16.26 -4.02 -8.80
#